data_6bdc588b5def2db2d99f4da6cbb26059
#
_entry.id   6bdc588b5def2db2d99f4da6cbb26059
#
_cell.length_a   1.000
_cell.length_b   1.000
_cell.length_c   1.000
_cell.angle_alpha   90.00
_cell.angle_beta   90.00
_cell.angle_gamma   90.00
#
_symmetry.space_group_name_H-M   'P 1'
#
loop_
_entity.id
_entity.type
_entity.pdbx_description
1 polymer ?
#
loop_
_entity_poly.entity_id
_entity_poly.type
_entity_poly.pdbx_seq_one_letter_code
_entity_poly.pdbx_strand_id
1 'polypeptide(L)'
;MNAFTKLVEHSKKVANFGHLLEIVGWDQAAVMPSGGAEARSNAMAELEVHIHSLMTQPHLEDLFAQAEEETLATQERAMLREMKREWQLANLLPESLVQASSLAGSKCEHAWRAQRANNDWAGFEKNWAEVVKLSQEEAQIRADANGTTPYDAMLNVYEPGMTSASLDTLFSDVKTWLPSLIDEAIEKQKSNNILLPNGHYPAEKQKALGLQVMKLLQFDFEHGRLDESVHPFCGGVPTDVRITTRYDESEFMQSLMGIVHETGHARYEQGLPKELAGTPAGEARSMGIHESQSLFFEMQIGRNNAFIDHLARLASNHFSGNEFAKDNLAKIYTRVEKGFIRVDADELTYPAHVILRYEIERDLMNGVIKHTDVPELWNEKMKAYLGLSTEGNFKNGCMQDIHWTDGSFGYFPSYTLGAMYAAQFMAAMKKTIDVDGVIQSGDLSPIFTWLSDNIWSKGSLLTTDELVKQATGETLNAQHFQAHLKSRYL
;
A
#
# COMPACT_ATOMS: atom_id res chain seq x y z
N MET A 1 21.97 5.00 -32.61
CA MET A 1 21.09 4.62 -31.51
C MET A 1 19.72 5.21 -31.84
N ASN A 2 18.68 4.37 -31.90
CA ASN A 2 17.33 4.82 -32.21
C ASN A 2 16.70 5.55 -31.00
N ALA A 3 15.52 6.16 -31.17
CA ALA A 3 14.88 6.97 -30.14
C ALA A 3 14.49 6.14 -28.90
N PHE A 4 13.92 4.94 -29.10
CA PHE A 4 13.58 4.03 -28.02
C PHE A 4 14.79 3.69 -27.12
N THR A 5 15.93 3.33 -27.74
CA THR A 5 17.14 3.02 -26.98
C THR A 5 17.64 4.22 -26.15
N LYS A 6 17.55 5.44 -26.71
CA LYS A 6 17.93 6.67 -25.98
C LYS A 6 17.02 6.91 -24.77
N LEU A 7 15.71 6.65 -24.91
CA LEU A 7 14.75 6.74 -23.80
C LEU A 7 15.06 5.73 -22.70
N VAL A 8 15.38 4.48 -23.04
CA VAL A 8 15.79 3.45 -22.08
C VAL A 8 17.05 3.85 -21.30
N GLU A 9 18.08 4.38 -21.99
CA GLU A 9 19.30 4.87 -21.34
C GLU A 9 19.03 6.06 -20.42
N HIS A 10 18.16 6.96 -20.87
CA HIS A 10 17.74 8.12 -20.08
C HIS A 10 16.98 7.68 -18.82
N SER A 11 16.03 6.76 -18.97
CA SER A 11 15.26 6.18 -17.85
C SER A 11 16.17 5.54 -16.80
N LYS A 12 17.16 4.74 -17.24
CA LYS A 12 18.16 4.14 -16.35
C LYS A 12 18.98 5.18 -15.60
N LYS A 13 19.29 6.31 -16.25
CA LYS A 13 19.99 7.43 -15.59
C LYS A 13 19.12 8.06 -14.50
N VAL A 14 17.83 8.30 -14.76
CA VAL A 14 16.87 8.82 -13.78
C VAL A 14 16.75 7.84 -12.60
N ALA A 15 16.57 6.54 -12.88
CA ALA A 15 16.46 5.50 -11.86
C ALA A 15 17.69 5.41 -10.94
N ASN A 16 18.91 5.62 -11.48
CA ASN A 16 20.11 5.65 -10.64
C ASN A 16 20.12 6.78 -9.62
N PHE A 17 19.61 7.97 -10.00
CA PHE A 17 19.46 9.08 -9.04
C PHE A 17 18.30 8.84 -8.08
N GLY A 18 17.20 8.24 -8.56
CA GLY A 18 16.09 7.79 -7.71
C GLY A 18 16.57 6.83 -6.63
N HIS A 19 17.39 5.84 -6.99
CA HIS A 19 17.96 4.90 -6.02
C HIS A 19 18.80 5.61 -4.93
N LEU A 20 19.58 6.64 -5.30
CA LEU A 20 20.29 7.43 -4.30
C LEU A 20 19.32 8.16 -3.37
N LEU A 21 18.22 8.70 -3.88
CA LEU A 21 17.20 9.38 -3.08
C LEU A 21 16.53 8.40 -2.09
N GLU A 22 16.20 7.17 -2.55
CA GLU A 22 15.65 6.11 -1.71
C GLU A 22 16.59 5.74 -0.55
N ILE A 23 17.89 5.55 -0.84
CA ILE A 23 18.90 5.27 0.22
C ILE A 23 18.96 6.41 1.22
N VAL A 24 18.97 7.65 0.76
CA VAL A 24 19.06 8.83 1.61
C VAL A 24 17.80 9.00 2.46
N GLY A 25 16.62 8.73 1.88
CA GLY A 25 15.33 8.72 2.59
C GLY A 25 15.26 7.64 3.66
N TRP A 26 15.70 6.41 3.34
CA TRP A 26 15.80 5.34 4.32
C TRP A 26 16.76 5.70 5.48
N ASP A 27 17.95 6.23 5.18
CA ASP A 27 18.91 6.64 6.19
C ASP A 27 18.32 7.73 7.11
N GLN A 28 17.57 8.67 6.54
CA GLN A 28 16.88 9.72 7.31
C GLN A 28 15.84 9.12 8.29
N ALA A 29 15.12 8.10 7.87
CA ALA A 29 14.08 7.47 8.69
C ALA A 29 14.64 6.52 9.76
N ALA A 30 15.79 5.85 9.49
CA ALA A 30 16.25 4.72 10.28
C ALA A 30 17.48 5.04 11.16
N VAL A 31 18.50 5.73 10.64
CA VAL A 31 19.81 5.80 11.30
C VAL A 31 20.46 7.20 11.33
N MET A 32 19.87 8.18 10.66
CA MET A 32 20.42 9.55 10.61
C MET A 32 20.48 10.17 12.01
N PRO A 33 21.62 10.75 12.42
CA PRO A 33 21.69 11.48 13.68
C PRO A 33 20.77 12.71 13.65
N SER A 34 20.12 13.02 14.77
CA SER A 34 19.13 14.10 14.88
C SER A 34 19.64 15.48 14.47
N GLY A 35 20.93 15.75 14.64
CA GLY A 35 21.56 16.99 14.19
C GLY A 35 21.77 17.09 12.67
N GLY A 36 21.54 16.02 11.91
CA GLY A 36 21.75 15.98 10.46
C GLY A 36 20.58 16.48 9.61
N ALA A 37 19.43 16.78 10.21
CA ALA A 37 18.15 16.99 9.50
C ALA A 37 18.23 18.12 8.45
N GLU A 38 18.77 19.28 8.78
CA GLU A 38 18.86 20.43 7.86
C GLU A 38 19.74 20.12 6.64
N ALA A 39 20.95 19.60 6.88
CA ALA A 39 21.89 19.26 5.81
C ALA A 39 21.31 18.17 4.88
N ARG A 40 20.61 17.16 5.46
CA ARG A 40 19.96 16.08 4.74
C ARG A 40 18.82 16.60 3.87
N SER A 41 17.92 17.42 4.42
CA SER A 41 16.80 18.00 3.70
C SER A 41 17.26 18.84 2.50
N ASN A 42 18.31 19.66 2.70
CA ASN A 42 18.88 20.44 1.61
C ASN A 42 19.47 19.55 0.50
N ALA A 43 20.19 18.50 0.85
CA ALA A 43 20.78 17.58 -0.13
C ALA A 43 19.70 16.79 -0.90
N MET A 44 18.64 16.34 -0.23
CA MET A 44 17.51 15.65 -0.86
C MET A 44 16.78 16.57 -1.83
N ALA A 45 16.49 17.81 -1.41
CA ALA A 45 15.82 18.80 -2.28
C ALA A 45 16.61 19.08 -3.57
N GLU A 46 17.93 19.23 -3.49
CA GLU A 46 18.77 19.40 -4.68
C GLU A 46 18.75 18.16 -5.59
N LEU A 47 18.74 16.96 -5.01
CA LEU A 47 18.67 15.72 -5.77
C LEU A 47 17.30 15.55 -6.44
N GLU A 48 16.22 15.86 -5.75
CA GLU A 48 14.84 15.84 -6.29
C GLU A 48 14.68 16.82 -7.47
N VAL A 49 15.19 18.05 -7.31
CA VAL A 49 15.22 19.05 -8.41
C VAL A 49 16.02 18.53 -9.60
N HIS A 50 17.15 17.87 -9.36
CA HIS A 50 17.95 17.29 -10.44
C HIS A 50 17.20 16.16 -11.17
N ILE A 51 16.56 15.24 -10.43
CA ILE A 51 15.73 14.16 -11.00
C ILE A 51 14.60 14.76 -11.83
N HIS A 52 13.86 15.73 -11.29
CA HIS A 52 12.78 16.40 -11.99
C HIS A 52 13.29 17.07 -13.28
N SER A 53 14.44 17.77 -13.22
CA SER A 53 15.04 18.40 -14.40
C SER A 53 15.42 17.41 -15.51
N LEU A 54 15.78 16.19 -15.15
CA LEU A 54 16.02 15.11 -16.11
C LEU A 54 14.72 14.67 -16.78
N MET A 55 13.64 14.51 -15.99
CA MET A 55 12.34 14.04 -16.50
C MET A 55 11.61 15.09 -17.35
N THR A 56 11.94 16.37 -17.20
CA THR A 56 11.27 17.48 -17.89
C THR A 56 12.12 18.11 -19.02
N GLN A 57 13.17 17.41 -19.50
CA GLN A 57 14.00 17.91 -20.60
C GLN A 57 13.18 18.06 -21.88
N PRO A 58 13.20 19.23 -22.56
CA PRO A 58 12.33 19.51 -23.71
C PRO A 58 12.47 18.52 -24.88
N HIS A 59 13.66 17.95 -25.08
CA HIS A 59 13.90 17.01 -26.19
C HIS A 59 13.24 15.63 -25.98
N LEU A 60 12.74 15.31 -24.79
CA LEU A 60 12.09 14.02 -24.50
C LEU A 60 10.77 13.90 -25.28
N GLU A 61 10.01 14.97 -25.44
CA GLU A 61 8.79 14.97 -26.24
C GLU A 61 9.04 14.48 -27.68
N ASP A 62 10.07 15.02 -28.32
CA ASP A 62 10.48 14.60 -29.67
C ASP A 62 10.96 13.14 -29.69
N LEU A 63 11.68 12.70 -28.65
CA LEU A 63 12.14 11.31 -28.58
C LEU A 63 10.97 10.33 -28.39
N PHE A 64 9.97 10.66 -27.58
CA PHE A 64 8.77 9.84 -27.45
C PHE A 64 8.00 9.75 -28.76
N ALA A 65 7.79 10.89 -29.44
CA ALA A 65 7.13 10.92 -30.75
C ALA A 65 7.88 10.05 -31.78
N GLN A 66 9.21 10.14 -31.85
CA GLN A 66 10.01 9.32 -32.74
C GLN A 66 9.95 7.82 -32.38
N ALA A 67 10.01 7.48 -31.09
CA ALA A 67 9.96 6.10 -30.64
C ALA A 67 8.61 5.41 -30.93
N GLU A 68 7.51 6.17 -30.92
CA GLU A 68 6.16 5.67 -31.27
C GLU A 68 6.08 5.22 -32.75
N GLU A 69 6.85 5.82 -33.63
CA GLU A 69 6.91 5.46 -35.06
C GLU A 69 7.86 4.26 -35.32
N GLU A 70 8.63 3.81 -34.34
CA GLU A 70 9.55 2.68 -34.49
C GLU A 70 8.83 1.34 -34.51
N THR A 71 9.38 0.38 -35.21
CA THR A 71 8.92 -1.01 -35.16
C THR A 71 9.47 -1.66 -33.90
N LEU A 72 8.66 -1.69 -32.84
CA LEU A 72 9.01 -2.23 -31.53
C LEU A 72 8.38 -3.59 -31.30
N ALA A 73 9.09 -4.48 -30.61
CA ALA A 73 8.55 -5.72 -30.08
C ALA A 73 7.49 -5.45 -28.99
N THR A 74 6.67 -6.46 -28.65
CA THR A 74 5.60 -6.30 -27.65
C THR A 74 6.11 -5.78 -26.30
N GLN A 75 7.24 -6.32 -25.83
CA GLN A 75 7.88 -5.91 -24.58
C GLN A 75 8.39 -4.47 -24.65
N GLU A 76 9.02 -4.08 -25.78
CA GLU A 76 9.53 -2.73 -25.99
C GLU A 76 8.38 -1.70 -26.05
N ARG A 77 7.24 -2.05 -26.63
CA ARG A 77 6.03 -1.19 -26.61
C ARG A 77 5.51 -1.00 -25.18
N ALA A 78 5.51 -2.04 -24.36
CA ALA A 78 5.11 -1.94 -22.96
C ALA A 78 6.10 -1.04 -22.18
N MET A 79 7.40 -1.18 -22.42
CA MET A 79 8.42 -0.29 -21.83
C MET A 79 8.21 1.17 -22.27
N LEU A 80 7.96 1.41 -23.55
CA LEU A 80 7.70 2.76 -24.07
C LEU A 80 6.45 3.36 -23.44
N ARG A 81 5.37 2.59 -23.29
CA ARG A 81 4.14 3.01 -22.64
C ARG A 81 4.38 3.48 -21.19
N GLU A 82 5.10 2.71 -20.39
CA GLU A 82 5.36 3.08 -19.00
C GLU A 82 6.33 4.25 -18.88
N MET A 83 7.39 4.32 -19.69
CA MET A 83 8.28 5.48 -19.72
C MET A 83 7.53 6.76 -20.12
N LYS A 84 6.62 6.67 -21.11
CA LYS A 84 5.79 7.82 -21.52
C LYS A 84 4.82 8.25 -20.43
N ARG A 85 4.22 7.27 -19.70
CA ARG A 85 3.36 7.54 -18.57
C ARG A 85 4.08 8.35 -17.49
N GLU A 86 5.27 7.90 -17.06
CA GLU A 86 6.06 8.62 -16.06
C GLU A 86 6.47 10.02 -16.53
N TRP A 87 6.89 10.14 -17.79
CA TRP A 87 7.18 11.45 -18.38
C TRP A 87 5.95 12.37 -18.38
N GLN A 88 4.79 11.87 -18.75
CA GLN A 88 3.53 12.64 -18.72
C GLN A 88 3.19 13.10 -17.29
N LEU A 89 3.30 12.22 -16.30
CA LEU A 89 3.04 12.56 -14.89
C LEU A 89 3.94 13.70 -14.40
N ALA A 90 5.22 13.71 -14.82
CA ALA A 90 6.19 14.72 -14.42
C ALA A 90 5.99 16.07 -15.13
N ASN A 91 5.41 16.09 -16.34
CA ASN A 91 5.32 17.28 -17.18
C ASN A 91 3.93 17.92 -17.25
N LEU A 92 2.92 17.28 -16.68
CA LEU A 92 1.53 17.69 -16.86
C LEU A 92 1.16 18.93 -16.03
N LEU A 93 1.67 19.00 -14.79
CA LEU A 93 1.30 20.06 -13.85
C LEU A 93 2.20 21.29 -14.00
N PRO A 94 1.63 22.50 -13.92
CA PRO A 94 2.43 23.72 -13.85
C PRO A 94 3.32 23.71 -12.59
N GLU A 95 4.57 24.13 -12.72
CA GLU A 95 5.54 24.23 -11.61
C GLU A 95 4.99 25.04 -10.42
N SER A 96 4.26 26.12 -10.70
CA SER A 96 3.61 26.94 -9.67
C SER A 96 2.57 26.18 -8.84
N LEU A 97 1.81 25.26 -9.47
CA LEU A 97 0.85 24.43 -8.77
C LEU A 97 1.56 23.38 -7.89
N VAL A 98 2.58 22.71 -8.43
CA VAL A 98 3.39 21.74 -7.68
C VAL A 98 3.99 22.39 -6.44
N GLN A 99 4.58 23.58 -6.58
CA GLN A 99 5.15 24.33 -5.47
C GLN A 99 4.07 24.72 -4.44
N ALA A 100 2.93 25.25 -4.90
CA ALA A 100 1.83 25.64 -4.01
C ALA A 100 1.27 24.44 -3.23
N SER A 101 1.09 23.29 -3.88
CA SER A 101 0.60 22.04 -3.26
C SER A 101 1.59 21.52 -2.21
N SER A 102 2.88 21.51 -2.51
CA SER A 102 3.93 21.10 -1.56
C SER A 102 3.94 21.99 -0.30
N LEU A 103 3.85 23.31 -0.47
CA LEU A 103 3.82 24.24 0.67
C LEU A 103 2.53 24.11 1.51
N ALA A 104 1.37 23.96 0.85
CA ALA A 104 0.10 23.78 1.53
C ALA A 104 0.05 22.46 2.30
N GLY A 105 0.50 21.35 1.69
CA GLY A 105 0.56 20.02 2.30
C GLY A 105 1.48 20.00 3.52
N SER A 106 2.72 20.49 3.38
CA SER A 106 3.68 20.57 4.50
C SER A 106 3.14 21.39 5.68
N LYS A 107 2.53 22.55 5.40
CA LYS A 107 1.90 23.37 6.43
C LYS A 107 0.73 22.66 7.10
N CYS A 108 -0.12 22.00 6.31
CA CYS A 108 -1.29 21.29 6.80
C CYS A 108 -0.86 20.10 7.68
N GLU A 109 0.07 19.28 7.23
CA GLU A 109 0.59 18.12 7.97
C GLU A 109 1.23 18.54 9.30
N HIS A 110 2.08 19.56 9.26
CA HIS A 110 2.74 20.04 10.48
C HIS A 110 1.73 20.51 11.54
N ALA A 111 0.72 21.27 11.14
CA ALA A 111 -0.33 21.76 12.05
C ALA A 111 -1.28 20.64 12.51
N TRP A 112 -1.58 19.67 11.62
CA TRP A 112 -2.49 18.55 11.86
C TRP A 112 -2.09 17.73 13.09
N ARG A 113 -0.81 17.52 13.35
CA ARG A 113 -0.33 16.72 14.49
C ARG A 113 -0.88 17.25 15.82
N ALA A 114 -0.81 18.58 16.04
CA ALA A 114 -1.36 19.21 17.24
C ALA A 114 -2.89 19.34 17.17
N GLN A 115 -3.44 19.69 16.02
CA GLN A 115 -4.89 19.86 15.81
C GLN A 115 -5.63 18.54 16.02
N ARG A 116 -5.12 17.44 15.48
CA ARG A 116 -5.68 16.10 15.70
C ARG A 116 -5.64 15.72 17.19
N ALA A 117 -4.50 15.89 17.85
CA ALA A 117 -4.36 15.57 19.28
C ALA A 117 -5.39 16.31 20.13
N ASN A 118 -5.68 17.57 19.78
CA ASN A 118 -6.63 18.45 20.47
C ASN A 118 -8.07 18.34 19.96
N ASN A 119 -8.36 17.46 18.99
CA ASN A 119 -9.67 17.34 18.33
C ASN A 119 -10.16 18.67 17.71
N ASP A 120 -9.23 19.48 17.20
CA ASP A 120 -9.47 20.82 16.65
C ASP A 120 -9.78 20.76 15.14
N TRP A 121 -11.01 20.41 14.80
CA TRP A 121 -11.48 20.43 13.42
C TRP A 121 -11.43 21.83 12.81
N ALA A 122 -11.87 22.85 13.55
CA ALA A 122 -11.96 24.20 13.04
C ALA A 122 -10.59 24.80 12.66
N GLY A 123 -9.54 24.43 13.40
CA GLY A 123 -8.16 24.79 13.05
C GLY A 123 -7.66 23.98 11.84
N PHE A 124 -7.93 22.68 11.80
CA PHE A 124 -7.52 21.80 10.71
C PHE A 124 -8.18 22.19 9.39
N GLU A 125 -9.49 22.39 9.38
CA GLU A 125 -10.29 22.73 8.20
C GLU A 125 -9.71 23.93 7.44
N LYS A 126 -9.25 24.96 8.15
CA LYS A 126 -8.65 26.16 7.54
C LYS A 126 -7.37 25.87 6.75
N ASN A 127 -6.54 24.95 7.23
CA ASN A 127 -5.32 24.55 6.52
C ASN A 127 -5.66 23.59 5.39
N TRP A 128 -6.58 22.66 5.65
CA TRP A 128 -6.96 21.63 4.69
C TRP A 128 -7.76 22.16 3.50
N ALA A 129 -8.52 23.23 3.67
CA ALA A 129 -9.26 23.89 2.60
C ALA A 129 -8.37 24.27 1.40
N GLU A 130 -7.15 24.76 1.66
CA GLU A 130 -6.20 25.11 0.58
C GLU A 130 -5.64 23.85 -0.08
N VAL A 131 -5.34 22.80 0.67
CA VAL A 131 -4.92 21.49 0.11
C VAL A 131 -6.00 20.94 -0.80
N VAL A 132 -7.26 20.90 -0.35
CA VAL A 132 -8.39 20.42 -1.18
C VAL A 132 -8.53 21.23 -2.46
N LYS A 133 -8.47 22.57 -2.38
CA LYS A 133 -8.58 23.46 -3.55
C LYS A 133 -7.49 23.17 -4.58
N LEU A 134 -6.22 23.07 -4.15
CA LEU A 134 -5.09 22.78 -5.03
C LEU A 134 -5.17 21.37 -5.62
N SER A 135 -5.61 20.39 -4.82
CA SER A 135 -5.83 19.03 -5.32
C SER A 135 -6.97 18.94 -6.33
N GLN A 136 -8.04 19.74 -6.17
CA GLN A 136 -9.10 19.85 -7.17
C GLN A 136 -8.60 20.50 -8.48
N GLU A 137 -7.72 21.50 -8.38
CA GLU A 137 -7.08 22.10 -9.57
C GLU A 137 -6.17 21.07 -10.29
N GLU A 138 -5.35 20.35 -9.54
CA GLU A 138 -4.55 19.23 -10.09
C GLU A 138 -5.43 18.17 -10.74
N ALA A 139 -6.47 17.71 -10.05
CA ALA A 139 -7.39 16.71 -10.54
C ALA A 139 -8.06 17.13 -11.87
N GLN A 140 -8.43 18.41 -11.99
CA GLN A 140 -9.03 18.95 -13.20
C GLN A 140 -8.03 19.00 -14.37
N ILE A 141 -6.79 19.46 -14.14
CA ILE A 141 -5.73 19.48 -15.17
C ILE A 141 -5.46 18.05 -15.69
N ARG A 142 -5.35 17.08 -14.77
CA ARG A 142 -5.13 15.68 -15.12
C ARG A 142 -6.34 15.09 -15.87
N ALA A 143 -7.56 15.44 -15.45
CA ALA A 143 -8.80 14.99 -16.08
C ALA A 143 -8.92 15.52 -17.50
N ASP A 144 -8.65 16.81 -17.73
CA ASP A 144 -8.69 17.43 -19.05
C ASP A 144 -7.68 16.80 -20.02
N ALA A 145 -6.48 16.49 -19.52
CA ALA A 145 -5.45 15.83 -20.33
C ALA A 145 -5.79 14.38 -20.71
N ASN A 146 -6.49 13.66 -19.83
CA ASN A 146 -6.79 12.22 -20.01
C ASN A 146 -8.21 11.95 -20.50
N GLY A 147 -9.09 12.95 -20.56
CA GLY A 147 -10.49 12.79 -20.92
C GLY A 147 -11.30 11.96 -19.89
N THR A 148 -11.00 12.15 -18.60
CA THR A 148 -11.60 11.39 -17.48
C THR A 148 -12.31 12.32 -16.50
N THR A 149 -12.89 11.75 -15.41
CA THR A 149 -13.35 12.58 -14.29
C THR A 149 -12.17 13.04 -13.43
N PRO A 150 -12.30 14.14 -12.66
CA PRO A 150 -11.24 14.60 -11.75
C PRO A 150 -10.77 13.51 -10.78
N TYR A 151 -11.69 12.76 -10.16
CA TYR A 151 -11.30 11.69 -9.25
C TYR A 151 -10.62 10.51 -9.96
N ASP A 152 -11.10 10.11 -11.14
CA ASP A 152 -10.47 9.03 -11.92
C ASP A 152 -9.03 9.41 -12.32
N ALA A 153 -8.79 10.69 -12.59
CA ALA A 153 -7.45 11.18 -12.91
C ALA A 153 -6.48 11.09 -11.71
N MET A 154 -6.96 11.35 -10.49
CA MET A 154 -6.18 11.16 -9.27
C MET A 154 -5.97 9.68 -8.95
N LEU A 155 -7.00 8.86 -9.08
CA LEU A 155 -6.94 7.41 -8.91
C LEU A 155 -5.92 6.76 -9.85
N ASN A 156 -5.86 7.21 -11.10
CA ASN A 156 -4.94 6.69 -12.12
C ASN A 156 -3.45 6.90 -11.78
N VAL A 157 -3.12 7.80 -10.87
CA VAL A 157 -1.74 7.98 -10.37
C VAL A 157 -1.29 6.71 -9.64
N TYR A 158 -2.16 6.13 -8.83
CA TYR A 158 -1.88 4.97 -7.97
C TYR A 158 -2.32 3.65 -8.61
N GLU A 159 -3.46 3.66 -9.30
CA GLU A 159 -4.11 2.49 -9.92
C GLU A 159 -4.32 2.73 -11.42
N PRO A 160 -3.27 2.61 -12.26
CA PRO A 160 -3.38 2.85 -13.70
C PRO A 160 -4.47 2.01 -14.36
N GLY A 161 -5.44 2.70 -14.98
CA GLY A 161 -6.57 2.08 -15.67
C GLY A 161 -7.80 1.79 -14.81
N MET A 162 -7.73 1.96 -13.48
CA MET A 162 -8.89 1.85 -12.61
C MET A 162 -9.78 3.10 -12.73
N THR A 163 -11.09 2.91 -12.61
CA THR A 163 -12.08 3.99 -12.66
C THR A 163 -13.03 3.96 -11.46
N SER A 164 -13.58 5.11 -11.10
CA SER A 164 -14.62 5.19 -10.06
C SER A 164 -15.85 4.36 -10.40
N ALA A 165 -16.22 4.24 -11.68
CA ALA A 165 -17.33 3.39 -12.10
C ALA A 165 -17.09 1.90 -11.79
N SER A 166 -15.84 1.43 -11.97
CA SER A 166 -15.46 0.05 -11.60
C SER A 166 -15.44 -0.11 -10.08
N LEU A 167 -14.89 0.86 -9.34
CA LEU A 167 -14.87 0.83 -7.89
C LEU A 167 -16.27 0.90 -7.28
N ASP A 168 -17.16 1.74 -7.83
CA ASP A 168 -18.56 1.82 -7.39
C ASP A 168 -19.27 0.47 -7.52
N THR A 169 -19.01 -0.26 -8.59
CA THR A 169 -19.55 -1.60 -8.79
C THR A 169 -19.02 -2.58 -7.74
N LEU A 170 -17.70 -2.63 -7.56
CA LEU A 170 -17.03 -3.50 -6.59
C LEU A 170 -17.46 -3.20 -5.15
N PHE A 171 -17.39 -1.94 -4.75
CA PHE A 171 -17.67 -1.53 -3.37
C PHE A 171 -19.17 -1.55 -3.04
N SER A 172 -20.03 -1.34 -4.03
CA SER A 172 -21.47 -1.54 -3.83
C SER A 172 -21.81 -3.00 -3.54
N ASP A 173 -21.18 -3.94 -4.23
CA ASP A 173 -21.32 -5.37 -3.90
C ASP A 173 -20.83 -5.64 -2.46
N VAL A 174 -19.64 -5.20 -2.11
CA VAL A 174 -19.08 -5.40 -0.75
C VAL A 174 -19.99 -4.85 0.34
N LYS A 175 -20.55 -3.68 0.15
CA LYS A 175 -21.47 -3.05 1.12
C LYS A 175 -22.75 -3.87 1.37
N THR A 176 -23.16 -4.71 0.45
CA THR A 176 -24.38 -5.54 0.61
C THR A 176 -24.21 -6.66 1.64
N TRP A 177 -22.99 -7.18 1.82
CA TRP A 177 -22.74 -8.35 2.66
C TRP A 177 -21.75 -8.09 3.82
N LEU A 178 -20.88 -7.10 3.72
CA LEU A 178 -19.82 -6.89 4.70
C LEU A 178 -20.34 -6.56 6.10
N PRO A 179 -21.31 -5.64 6.31
CA PRO A 179 -21.79 -5.32 7.66
C PRO A 179 -22.38 -6.52 8.39
N SER A 180 -23.19 -7.35 7.69
CA SER A 180 -23.75 -8.56 8.32
C SER A 180 -22.67 -9.59 8.61
N LEU A 181 -21.68 -9.76 7.75
CA LEU A 181 -20.57 -10.67 7.96
C LEU A 181 -19.73 -10.27 9.18
N ILE A 182 -19.50 -8.97 9.38
CA ILE A 182 -18.82 -8.42 10.58
C ILE A 182 -19.62 -8.80 11.83
N ASP A 183 -20.93 -8.57 11.85
CA ASP A 183 -21.78 -8.86 13.00
C ASP A 183 -21.84 -10.35 13.30
N GLU A 184 -21.95 -11.21 12.28
CA GLU A 184 -21.93 -12.67 12.41
C GLU A 184 -20.59 -13.18 12.99
N ALA A 185 -19.46 -12.64 12.49
CA ALA A 185 -18.13 -13.01 12.99
C ALA A 185 -17.94 -12.60 14.45
N ILE A 186 -18.35 -11.39 14.83
CA ILE A 186 -18.29 -10.92 16.23
C ILE A 186 -19.16 -11.81 17.12
N GLU A 187 -20.39 -12.13 16.69
CA GLU A 187 -21.29 -12.98 17.46
C GLU A 187 -20.69 -14.39 17.70
N LYS A 188 -20.13 -15.00 16.64
CA LYS A 188 -19.45 -16.29 16.73
C LYS A 188 -18.25 -16.28 17.69
N GLN A 189 -17.54 -15.17 17.73
CA GLN A 189 -16.33 -15.02 18.55
C GLN A 189 -16.60 -14.67 20.02
N LYS A 190 -17.82 -14.33 20.42
CA LYS A 190 -18.16 -13.99 21.81
C LYS A 190 -17.80 -15.08 22.82
N SER A 191 -17.82 -16.34 22.41
CA SER A 191 -17.45 -17.46 23.26
C SER A 191 -15.95 -17.74 23.31
N ASN A 192 -15.14 -17.05 22.49
CA ASN A 192 -13.71 -17.26 22.46
C ASN A 192 -13.06 -16.74 23.74
N ASN A 193 -12.41 -17.61 24.47
CA ASN A 193 -11.49 -17.17 25.50
C ASN A 193 -10.13 -16.89 24.87
N ILE A 194 -9.69 -15.62 24.89
CA ILE A 194 -8.43 -15.15 24.32
C ILE A 194 -7.54 -14.70 25.47
N LEU A 195 -6.33 -15.24 25.52
CA LEU A 195 -5.27 -14.77 26.40
C LEU A 195 -4.44 -13.74 25.66
N LEU A 196 -4.68 -12.46 25.95
CA LEU A 196 -3.86 -11.40 25.37
C LEU A 196 -2.45 -11.42 26.00
N PRO A 197 -1.41 -11.18 25.21
CA PRO A 197 -0.08 -11.01 25.73
C PRO A 197 -0.06 -9.88 26.76
N ASN A 198 0.48 -10.17 27.93
CA ASN A 198 0.59 -9.23 29.05
C ASN A 198 1.94 -9.43 29.73
N GLY A 199 3.00 -9.13 28.99
CA GLY A 199 4.37 -9.34 29.45
C GLY A 199 5.30 -8.22 28.98
N HIS A 200 6.58 -8.43 29.22
CA HIS A 200 7.65 -7.63 28.68
C HIS A 200 8.33 -8.42 27.56
N TYR A 201 8.33 -7.87 26.35
CA TYR A 201 8.83 -8.48 25.13
C TYR A 201 10.02 -7.67 24.58
N PRO A 202 11.25 -7.92 25.07
CA PRO A 202 12.43 -7.13 24.69
C PRO A 202 12.58 -7.01 23.18
N ALA A 203 12.86 -5.80 22.68
CA ALA A 203 13.00 -5.49 21.25
C ALA A 203 13.99 -6.43 20.54
N GLU A 204 15.11 -6.77 21.20
CA GLU A 204 16.10 -7.72 20.65
C GLU A 204 15.50 -9.12 20.39
N LYS A 205 14.60 -9.60 21.26
CA LYS A 205 13.92 -10.90 21.08
C LYS A 205 12.86 -10.81 19.98
N GLN A 206 12.14 -9.69 19.90
CA GLN A 206 11.19 -9.46 18.81
C GLN A 206 11.92 -9.42 17.46
N LYS A 207 13.06 -8.73 17.38
CA LYS A 207 13.92 -8.67 16.20
C LYS A 207 14.43 -10.06 15.81
N ALA A 208 14.92 -10.83 16.77
CA ALA A 208 15.39 -12.21 16.53
C ALA A 208 14.28 -13.13 15.98
N LEU A 209 13.06 -13.02 16.54
CA LEU A 209 11.88 -13.73 16.05
C LEU A 209 11.51 -13.26 14.62
N GLY A 210 11.46 -11.95 14.39
CA GLY A 210 11.16 -11.36 13.07
C GLY A 210 12.12 -11.85 11.98
N LEU A 211 13.43 -11.85 12.25
CA LEU A 211 14.42 -12.38 11.32
C LEU A 211 14.25 -13.88 11.01
N GLN A 212 13.80 -14.68 11.98
CA GLN A 212 13.48 -16.09 11.73
C GLN A 212 12.24 -16.25 10.85
N VAL A 213 11.22 -15.42 11.05
CA VAL A 213 10.02 -15.41 10.20
C VAL A 213 10.35 -14.93 8.80
N MET A 214 11.16 -13.89 8.63
CA MET A 214 11.63 -13.44 7.31
C MET A 214 12.40 -14.54 6.56
N LYS A 215 13.22 -15.35 7.27
CA LYS A 215 13.89 -16.52 6.67
C LYS A 215 12.89 -17.59 6.22
N LEU A 216 11.85 -17.86 7.01
CA LEU A 216 10.78 -18.78 6.63
C LEU A 216 10.04 -18.28 5.38
N LEU A 217 9.84 -16.95 5.27
CA LEU A 217 9.26 -16.27 4.13
C LEU A 217 10.26 -16.07 2.95
N GLN A 218 11.46 -16.61 3.07
CA GLN A 218 12.53 -16.61 2.05
C GLN A 218 12.96 -15.20 1.62
N PHE A 219 12.96 -14.24 2.55
CA PHE A 219 13.56 -12.93 2.27
C PHE A 219 15.04 -13.07 1.94
N ASP A 220 15.48 -12.43 0.85
CA ASP A 220 16.86 -12.46 0.43
C ASP A 220 17.68 -11.39 1.16
N PHE A 221 18.41 -11.82 2.18
CA PHE A 221 19.24 -10.93 3.02
C PHE A 221 20.54 -10.46 2.32
N GLU A 222 20.91 -11.04 1.18
CA GLU A 222 22.04 -10.53 0.37
C GLU A 222 21.59 -9.29 -0.45
N HIS A 223 20.28 -9.14 -0.66
CA HIS A 223 19.66 -8.05 -1.40
C HIS A 223 18.67 -7.25 -0.56
N GLY A 224 18.85 -7.23 0.75
CA GLY A 224 17.98 -6.44 1.63
C GLY A 224 18.30 -6.55 3.10
N ARG A 225 17.62 -5.74 3.91
CA ARG A 225 17.83 -5.66 5.35
C ARG A 225 16.57 -5.22 6.11
N LEU A 226 16.57 -5.49 7.44
CA LEU A 226 15.56 -5.03 8.39
C LEU A 226 16.18 -4.09 9.40
N ASP A 227 15.60 -2.90 9.54
CA ASP A 227 15.99 -1.87 10.51
C ASP A 227 14.78 -1.36 11.31
N GLU A 228 15.01 -0.37 12.17
CA GLU A 228 13.97 0.24 12.99
C GLU A 228 13.65 1.64 12.49
N SER A 229 12.36 2.00 12.46
CA SER A 229 11.90 3.37 12.19
C SER A 229 10.62 3.67 12.97
N VAL A 230 10.24 4.94 13.04
CA VAL A 230 9.00 5.39 13.71
C VAL A 230 7.76 4.85 13.00
N HIS A 231 7.81 4.80 11.69
CA HIS A 231 6.75 4.27 10.82
C HIS A 231 7.33 3.17 9.95
N PRO A 232 6.88 1.90 10.09
CA PRO A 232 7.29 0.81 9.22
C PRO A 232 7.06 1.12 7.75
N PHE A 233 8.00 0.71 6.91
CA PHE A 233 7.90 0.82 5.46
C PHE A 233 8.86 -0.15 4.75
N CYS A 234 8.58 -0.42 3.48
CA CYS A 234 9.48 -1.08 2.55
C CYS A 234 9.87 -0.07 1.46
N GLY A 235 11.15 0.00 1.12
CA GLY A 235 11.66 0.86 0.06
C GLY A 235 12.95 0.33 -0.55
N GLY A 236 13.50 1.06 -1.50
CA GLY A 236 14.73 0.70 -2.22
C GLY A 236 14.46 0.14 -3.61
N VAL A 237 15.42 -0.58 -4.14
CA VAL A 237 15.37 -1.18 -5.48
C VAL A 237 15.49 -2.71 -5.38
N PRO A 238 15.15 -3.49 -6.43
CA PRO A 238 15.12 -4.96 -6.37
C PRO A 238 16.38 -5.65 -5.82
N THR A 239 17.53 -5.00 -5.94
CA THR A 239 18.83 -5.51 -5.44
C THR A 239 19.31 -4.89 -4.14
N ASP A 240 18.55 -3.94 -3.56
CA ASP A 240 18.79 -3.30 -2.26
C ASP A 240 17.45 -2.90 -1.63
N VAL A 241 16.68 -3.90 -1.18
CA VAL A 241 15.36 -3.71 -0.58
C VAL A 241 15.49 -3.53 0.92
N ARG A 242 14.94 -2.46 1.46
CA ARG A 242 15.07 -2.08 2.87
C ARG A 242 13.71 -2.03 3.53
N ILE A 243 13.54 -2.89 4.55
CA ILE A 243 12.36 -2.95 5.39
C ILE A 243 12.66 -2.27 6.72
N THR A 244 11.69 -1.56 7.26
CA THR A 244 11.75 -1.08 8.64
C THR A 244 10.57 -1.59 9.44
N THR A 245 10.75 -1.68 10.76
CA THR A 245 9.72 -2.02 11.72
C THR A 245 9.83 -1.15 12.96
N ARG A 246 8.84 -1.26 13.85
CA ARG A 246 8.85 -0.62 15.16
C ARG A 246 8.53 -1.65 16.23
N TYR A 247 9.32 -1.67 17.30
CA TYR A 247 9.09 -2.57 18.44
C TYR A 247 8.43 -1.81 19.59
N ASP A 248 7.38 -2.45 20.17
CA ASP A 248 6.82 -2.07 21.45
C ASP A 248 7.06 -3.25 22.42
N GLU A 249 7.77 -2.98 23.51
CA GLU A 249 8.12 -4.03 24.48
C GLU A 249 6.94 -4.49 25.34
N SER A 250 5.78 -3.84 25.23
CA SER A 250 4.52 -4.27 25.83
C SER A 250 3.65 -5.09 24.88
N GLU A 251 3.95 -5.05 23.56
CA GLU A 251 3.13 -5.69 22.52
C GLU A 251 4.03 -6.14 21.35
N PHE A 252 4.12 -7.43 21.08
CA PHE A 252 4.99 -7.97 20.01
C PHE A 252 4.24 -8.36 18.73
N MET A 253 2.92 -8.53 18.80
CA MET A 253 2.15 -9.12 17.69
C MET A 253 2.03 -8.17 16.51
N GLN A 254 1.91 -6.87 16.79
CA GLN A 254 1.83 -5.84 15.75
C GLN A 254 3.17 -5.77 15.00
N SER A 255 4.30 -5.75 15.72
CA SER A 255 5.62 -5.74 15.08
C SER A 255 5.86 -7.00 14.25
N LEU A 256 5.44 -8.17 14.73
CA LEU A 256 5.62 -9.44 14.02
C LEU A 256 4.80 -9.50 12.72
N MET A 257 3.51 -9.13 12.77
CA MET A 257 2.70 -9.09 11.54
C MET A 257 3.11 -7.94 10.62
N GLY A 258 3.57 -6.82 11.16
CA GLY A 258 4.17 -5.75 10.37
C GLY A 258 5.41 -6.25 9.59
N ILE A 259 6.28 -7.03 10.21
CA ILE A 259 7.43 -7.66 9.52
C ILE A 259 6.95 -8.63 8.43
N VAL A 260 5.91 -9.42 8.67
CA VAL A 260 5.34 -10.31 7.64
C VAL A 260 4.80 -9.51 6.47
N HIS A 261 4.06 -8.44 6.75
CA HIS A 261 3.51 -7.50 5.77
C HIS A 261 4.62 -6.87 4.90
N GLU A 262 5.59 -6.21 5.54
CA GLU A 262 6.70 -5.57 4.82
C GLU A 262 7.56 -6.59 4.05
N THR A 263 7.68 -7.82 4.56
CA THR A 263 8.35 -8.91 3.82
C THR A 263 7.60 -9.25 2.53
N GLY A 264 6.28 -9.16 2.51
CA GLY A 264 5.49 -9.34 1.30
C GLY A 264 5.80 -8.31 0.23
N HIS A 265 5.84 -7.03 0.60
CA HIS A 265 6.31 -5.95 -0.27
C HIS A 265 7.72 -6.22 -0.80
N ALA A 266 8.63 -6.54 0.11
CA ALA A 266 10.04 -6.75 -0.21
C ALA A 266 10.26 -7.96 -1.12
N ARG A 267 9.52 -9.06 -0.94
CA ARG A 267 9.62 -10.24 -1.80
C ARG A 267 9.12 -9.96 -3.21
N TYR A 268 8.12 -9.08 -3.35
CA TYR A 268 7.72 -8.59 -4.66
C TYR A 268 8.84 -7.79 -5.31
N GLU A 269 9.40 -6.81 -4.63
CA GLU A 269 10.53 -6.02 -5.12
C GLU A 269 11.72 -6.91 -5.53
N GLN A 270 12.14 -7.83 -4.67
CA GLN A 270 13.24 -8.78 -4.96
C GLN A 270 12.93 -9.72 -6.13
N GLY A 271 11.66 -9.96 -6.43
CA GLY A 271 11.17 -10.81 -7.52
C GLY A 271 10.95 -10.10 -8.86
N LEU A 272 11.09 -8.76 -8.92
CA LEU A 272 10.91 -7.98 -10.14
C LEU A 272 11.94 -8.34 -11.23
N PRO A 273 11.61 -8.15 -12.52
CA PRO A 273 12.44 -8.58 -13.64
C PRO A 273 13.75 -7.77 -13.72
N LYS A 274 14.87 -8.39 -13.38
CA LYS A 274 16.20 -7.75 -13.33
C LYS A 274 16.67 -7.22 -14.68
N GLU A 275 16.25 -7.83 -15.78
CA GLU A 275 16.56 -7.40 -17.14
C GLU A 275 15.90 -6.06 -17.52
N LEU A 276 14.83 -5.68 -16.82
CA LEU A 276 14.13 -4.42 -17.01
C LEU A 276 14.53 -3.36 -15.97
N ALA A 277 15.45 -3.69 -15.07
CA ALA A 277 15.87 -2.79 -14.00
C ALA A 277 16.28 -1.41 -14.52
N GLY A 278 15.85 -0.37 -13.82
CA GLY A 278 16.08 1.03 -14.18
C GLY A 278 15.14 1.55 -15.28
N THR A 279 14.09 0.80 -15.63
CA THR A 279 12.97 1.28 -16.44
C THR A 279 11.66 1.11 -15.68
N PRO A 280 10.63 1.97 -15.90
CA PRO A 280 9.34 1.84 -15.21
C PRO A 280 8.62 0.51 -15.48
N ALA A 281 8.93 -0.16 -16.59
CA ALA A 281 8.39 -1.49 -16.87
C ALA A 281 8.97 -2.59 -15.97
N GLY A 282 10.14 -2.36 -15.38
CA GLY A 282 10.77 -3.24 -14.40
C GLY A 282 10.28 -3.02 -12.97
N GLU A 283 9.41 -2.05 -12.73
CA GLU A 283 8.84 -1.72 -11.42
C GLU A 283 7.52 -2.47 -11.17
N ALA A 284 7.05 -2.43 -9.93
CA ALA A 284 5.77 -3.00 -9.53
C ALA A 284 4.58 -2.35 -10.28
N ARG A 285 3.52 -3.14 -10.58
CA ARG A 285 2.46 -2.70 -11.50
C ARG A 285 1.61 -1.53 -10.99
N SER A 286 1.12 -1.59 -9.76
CA SER A 286 0.27 -0.54 -9.15
C SER A 286 0.37 -0.63 -7.64
N MET A 287 -0.15 0.39 -6.93
CA MET A 287 -0.19 0.35 -5.46
C MET A 287 -1.05 -0.80 -4.96
N GLY A 288 -2.18 -1.11 -5.62
CA GLY A 288 -3.04 -2.24 -5.25
C GLY A 288 -2.39 -3.61 -5.51
N ILE A 289 -1.64 -3.76 -6.61
CA ILE A 289 -0.87 -5.00 -6.84
C ILE A 289 0.29 -5.09 -5.84
N HIS A 290 0.96 -3.99 -5.52
CA HIS A 290 2.02 -3.95 -4.52
C HIS A 290 1.48 -4.33 -3.13
N GLU A 291 0.37 -3.72 -2.71
CA GLU A 291 -0.34 -4.04 -1.47
C GLU A 291 -0.89 -5.47 -1.46
N SER A 292 -1.24 -6.02 -2.63
CA SER A 292 -1.69 -7.41 -2.70
C SER A 292 -0.62 -8.40 -2.27
N GLN A 293 0.66 -8.06 -2.42
CA GLN A 293 1.76 -8.94 -2.03
C GLN A 293 2.01 -8.88 -0.53
N SER A 294 1.94 -7.72 0.09
CA SER A 294 2.00 -7.57 1.55
C SER A 294 0.83 -8.29 2.22
N LEU A 295 -0.39 -8.08 1.72
CA LEU A 295 -1.60 -8.72 2.23
C LEU A 295 -1.67 -10.22 1.89
N PHE A 296 -1.06 -10.67 0.79
CA PHE A 296 -0.90 -12.10 0.54
C PHE A 296 -0.04 -12.75 1.62
N PHE A 297 1.07 -12.12 2.00
CA PHE A 297 1.93 -12.61 3.07
C PHE A 297 1.25 -12.49 4.43
N GLU A 298 0.69 -11.34 4.78
CA GLU A 298 0.06 -11.13 6.09
C GLU A 298 -1.26 -11.90 6.22
N MET A 299 -2.21 -11.65 5.30
CA MET A 299 -3.56 -12.17 5.44
C MET A 299 -3.70 -13.62 4.94
N GLN A 300 -3.11 -13.96 3.78
CA GLN A 300 -3.31 -15.27 3.19
C GLN A 300 -2.36 -16.33 3.78
N ILE A 301 -1.10 -15.98 4.04
CA ILE A 301 -0.10 -16.87 4.65
C ILE A 301 -0.07 -16.67 6.17
N GLY A 302 0.20 -15.48 6.67
CA GLY A 302 0.49 -15.18 8.08
C GLY A 302 -0.63 -15.57 9.04
N ARG A 303 -1.88 -15.42 8.61
CA ARG A 303 -3.07 -15.82 9.38
C ARG A 303 -3.60 -17.22 9.04
N ASN A 304 -2.88 -17.99 8.23
CA ASN A 304 -3.20 -19.40 8.00
C ASN A 304 -2.84 -20.26 9.23
N ASN A 305 -3.71 -21.19 9.61
CA ASN A 305 -3.51 -22.02 10.79
C ASN A 305 -2.21 -22.84 10.78
N ALA A 306 -1.74 -23.28 9.60
CA ALA A 306 -0.47 -23.97 9.46
C ALA A 306 0.72 -23.04 9.69
N PHE A 307 0.64 -21.78 9.21
CA PHE A 307 1.67 -20.77 9.45
C PHE A 307 1.70 -20.32 10.91
N ILE A 308 0.53 -20.14 11.54
CA ILE A 308 0.41 -19.82 12.97
C ILE A 308 1.07 -20.92 13.83
N ASP A 309 1.03 -22.18 13.40
CA ASP A 309 1.76 -23.26 14.09
C ASP A 309 3.29 -23.05 14.04
N HIS A 310 3.83 -22.58 12.91
CA HIS A 310 5.24 -22.19 12.84
C HIS A 310 5.53 -20.97 13.73
N LEU A 311 4.67 -19.95 13.71
CA LEU A 311 4.82 -18.76 14.55
C LEU A 311 4.81 -19.13 16.05
N ALA A 312 3.89 -19.98 16.47
CA ALA A 312 3.79 -20.44 17.87
C ALA A 312 5.08 -21.12 18.32
N ARG A 313 5.63 -22.01 17.49
CA ARG A 313 6.89 -22.68 17.79
C ARG A 313 8.07 -21.72 17.85
N LEU A 314 8.16 -20.80 16.90
CA LEU A 314 9.23 -19.79 16.87
C LEU A 314 9.10 -18.83 18.07
N ALA A 315 7.91 -18.33 18.37
CA ALA A 315 7.66 -17.44 19.50
C ALA A 315 8.02 -18.11 20.85
N SER A 316 7.71 -19.40 21.01
CA SER A 316 8.03 -20.16 22.22
C SER A 316 9.53 -20.34 22.48
N ASN A 317 10.39 -20.11 21.46
CA ASN A 317 11.84 -20.10 21.66
C ASN A 317 12.35 -18.79 22.28
N HIS A 318 11.56 -17.72 22.18
CA HIS A 318 11.94 -16.37 22.63
C HIS A 318 11.16 -15.93 23.87
N PHE A 319 9.91 -16.36 23.98
CA PHE A 319 8.95 -15.94 24.99
C PHE A 319 8.31 -17.15 25.66
N SER A 320 7.89 -16.98 26.90
CA SER A 320 7.24 -18.03 27.69
C SER A 320 5.83 -17.59 28.03
N GLY A 321 4.86 -18.51 27.92
CA GLY A 321 3.48 -18.27 28.31
C GLY A 321 2.48 -19.02 27.42
N ASN A 322 1.28 -19.21 27.93
CA ASN A 322 0.21 -19.88 27.20
C ASN A 322 -0.42 -19.00 26.12
N GLU A 323 -0.18 -17.70 26.15
CA GLU A 323 -0.60 -16.74 25.14
C GLU A 323 0.03 -17.03 23.77
N PHE A 324 1.19 -17.70 23.72
CA PHE A 324 1.88 -18.12 22.50
C PHE A 324 1.42 -19.47 21.95
N ALA A 325 0.49 -20.14 22.65
CA ALA A 325 -0.05 -21.40 22.14
C ALA A 325 -0.77 -21.18 20.80
N LYS A 326 -0.59 -22.11 19.85
CA LYS A 326 -1.15 -22.06 18.49
C LYS A 326 -2.62 -21.62 18.45
N ASP A 327 -3.48 -22.31 19.24
CA ASP A 327 -4.92 -22.05 19.22
C ASP A 327 -5.28 -20.66 19.77
N ASN A 328 -4.45 -20.13 20.67
CA ASN A 328 -4.64 -18.80 21.19
C ASN A 328 -4.16 -17.74 20.18
N LEU A 329 -2.99 -17.92 19.56
CA LEU A 329 -2.50 -17.03 18.51
C LEU A 329 -3.47 -16.99 17.32
N ALA A 330 -4.03 -18.13 16.91
CA ALA A 330 -5.03 -18.18 15.87
C ALA A 330 -6.24 -17.29 16.19
N LYS A 331 -6.74 -17.34 17.42
CA LYS A 331 -7.86 -16.49 17.87
C LYS A 331 -7.48 -15.01 17.93
N ILE A 332 -6.27 -14.70 18.35
CA ILE A 332 -5.77 -13.32 18.41
C ILE A 332 -5.70 -12.72 16.98
N TYR A 333 -5.04 -13.41 16.06
CA TYR A 333 -4.82 -12.91 14.69
C TYR A 333 -6.07 -12.92 13.81
N THR A 334 -7.13 -13.59 14.24
CA THR A 334 -8.44 -13.57 13.57
C THR A 334 -9.53 -12.89 14.40
N ARG A 335 -9.17 -12.16 15.44
CA ARG A 335 -10.13 -11.39 16.25
C ARG A 335 -10.75 -10.28 15.39
N VAL A 336 -12.08 -10.16 15.49
CA VAL A 336 -12.85 -9.09 14.81
C VAL A 336 -13.40 -8.14 15.85
N GLU A 337 -13.12 -6.85 15.67
CA GLU A 337 -13.59 -5.80 16.59
C GLU A 337 -13.84 -4.50 15.81
N LYS A 338 -15.04 -3.94 15.97
CA LYS A 338 -15.35 -2.63 15.38
C LYS A 338 -14.60 -1.53 16.12
N GLY A 339 -13.76 -0.80 15.40
CA GLY A 339 -12.95 0.30 15.90
C GLY A 339 -13.10 1.57 15.08
N PHE A 340 -12.69 2.69 15.65
CA PHE A 340 -12.70 3.98 14.95
C PHE A 340 -11.50 4.15 14.02
N ILE A 341 -10.38 3.55 14.34
CA ILE A 341 -9.08 3.81 13.70
C ILE A 341 -8.80 2.78 12.62
N ARG A 342 -8.61 3.24 11.39
CA ARG A 342 -8.36 2.39 10.22
C ARG A 342 -7.10 1.51 10.38
N VAL A 343 -6.00 2.10 10.84
CA VAL A 343 -4.72 1.36 10.96
C VAL A 343 -4.74 0.28 12.03
N ASP A 344 -5.72 0.32 12.94
CA ASP A 344 -5.93 -0.71 13.98
C ASP A 344 -7.00 -1.73 13.56
N ALA A 345 -7.65 -1.55 12.41
CA ALA A 345 -8.75 -2.38 11.97
C ALA A 345 -8.26 -3.78 11.57
N ASP A 346 -9.06 -4.79 11.91
CA ASP A 346 -8.84 -6.17 11.47
C ASP A 346 -9.19 -6.36 9.97
N GLU A 347 -8.81 -7.52 9.42
CA GLU A 347 -9.02 -7.85 8.00
C GLU A 347 -10.49 -7.69 7.56
N LEU A 348 -11.44 -7.97 8.45
CA LEU A 348 -12.87 -7.96 8.11
C LEU A 348 -13.47 -6.56 8.18
N THR A 349 -13.03 -5.73 9.12
CA THR A 349 -13.55 -4.36 9.29
C THR A 349 -12.83 -3.32 8.43
N TYR A 350 -11.60 -3.60 7.99
CA TYR A 350 -10.76 -2.68 7.22
C TYR A 350 -11.41 -2.15 5.92
N PRO A 351 -12.08 -3.00 5.09
CA PRO A 351 -12.72 -2.51 3.86
C PRO A 351 -13.79 -1.45 4.10
N ALA A 352 -14.53 -1.52 5.22
CA ALA A 352 -15.52 -0.50 5.57
C ALA A 352 -14.88 0.88 5.77
N HIS A 353 -13.69 0.91 6.40
CA HIS A 353 -12.91 2.13 6.56
C HIS A 353 -12.41 2.72 5.24
N VAL A 354 -12.01 1.86 4.30
CA VAL A 354 -11.55 2.30 2.98
C VAL A 354 -12.70 2.81 2.12
N ILE A 355 -13.82 2.07 2.08
CA ILE A 355 -14.98 2.43 1.26
C ILE A 355 -15.54 3.81 1.64
N LEU A 356 -15.66 4.10 2.93
CA LEU A 356 -16.14 5.41 3.35
C LEU A 356 -15.23 6.56 2.90
N ARG A 357 -13.90 6.35 2.92
CA ARG A 357 -12.91 7.34 2.45
C ARG A 357 -13.00 7.52 0.94
N TYR A 358 -13.05 6.43 0.21
CA TYR A 358 -13.23 6.45 -1.24
C TYR A 358 -14.45 7.28 -1.68
N GLU A 359 -15.60 7.04 -1.05
CA GLU A 359 -16.83 7.75 -1.40
C GLU A 359 -16.72 9.24 -1.11
N ILE A 360 -16.07 9.62 0.00
CA ILE A 360 -15.84 11.03 0.36
C ILE A 360 -14.85 11.69 -0.61
N GLU A 361 -13.72 11.04 -0.89
CA GLU A 361 -12.70 11.55 -1.83
C GLU A 361 -13.27 11.75 -3.23
N ARG A 362 -13.99 10.75 -3.74
CA ARG A 362 -14.61 10.80 -5.06
C ARG A 362 -15.54 12.02 -5.18
N ASP A 363 -16.42 12.20 -4.20
CA ASP A 363 -17.39 13.26 -4.23
C ASP A 363 -16.74 14.63 -3.98
N LEU A 364 -15.69 14.70 -3.17
CA LEU A 364 -14.91 15.91 -2.89
C LEU A 364 -14.11 16.37 -4.11
N MET A 365 -13.35 15.45 -4.76
CA MET A 365 -12.55 15.79 -5.94
C MET A 365 -13.40 16.12 -7.16
N ASN A 366 -14.57 15.47 -7.31
CA ASN A 366 -15.53 15.80 -8.37
C ASN A 366 -16.38 17.06 -8.06
N GLY A 367 -16.15 17.73 -6.93
CA GLY A 367 -16.85 18.96 -6.56
C GLY A 367 -18.34 18.78 -6.17
N VAL A 368 -18.77 17.55 -5.88
CA VAL A 368 -20.13 17.20 -5.46
C VAL A 368 -20.40 17.65 -4.03
N ILE A 369 -19.38 17.56 -3.17
CA ILE A 369 -19.40 17.99 -1.77
C ILE A 369 -18.30 19.01 -1.50
N LYS A 370 -18.40 19.73 -0.39
CA LYS A 370 -17.37 20.65 0.11
C LYS A 370 -16.58 20.00 1.24
N HIS A 371 -15.36 20.47 1.47
CA HIS A 371 -14.53 20.02 2.60
C HIS A 371 -15.22 20.21 3.96
N THR A 372 -16.09 21.22 4.09
CA THR A 372 -16.89 21.46 5.29
C THR A 372 -17.93 20.38 5.59
N ASP A 373 -18.36 19.61 4.60
CA ASP A 373 -19.39 18.57 4.72
C ASP A 373 -18.79 17.24 5.23
N VAL A 374 -17.47 17.11 5.17
CA VAL A 374 -16.75 15.86 5.43
C VAL A 374 -17.00 15.27 6.83
N PRO A 375 -17.02 16.05 7.93
CA PRO A 375 -17.27 15.47 9.26
C PRO A 375 -18.65 14.83 9.40
N GLU A 376 -19.69 15.44 8.82
CA GLU A 376 -21.06 14.91 8.85
C GLU A 376 -21.14 13.62 8.02
N LEU A 377 -20.68 13.65 6.78
CA LEU A 377 -20.66 12.50 5.88
C LEU A 377 -19.82 11.34 6.44
N TRP A 378 -18.69 11.66 7.07
CA TRP A 378 -17.89 10.65 7.77
C TRP A 378 -18.67 9.96 8.88
N ASN A 379 -19.34 10.73 9.75
CA ASN A 379 -20.16 10.20 10.83
C ASN A 379 -21.32 9.32 10.30
N GLU A 380 -22.00 9.75 9.25
CA GLU A 380 -23.06 8.98 8.61
C GLU A 380 -22.56 7.63 8.09
N LYS A 381 -21.43 7.63 7.36
CA LYS A 381 -20.85 6.42 6.78
C LYS A 381 -20.27 5.50 7.85
N MET A 382 -19.61 6.01 8.89
CA MET A 382 -19.16 5.20 10.04
C MET A 382 -20.33 4.51 10.75
N LYS A 383 -21.46 5.22 10.93
CA LYS A 383 -22.68 4.61 11.47
C LYS A 383 -23.25 3.53 10.54
N ALA A 384 -23.30 3.79 9.24
CA ALA A 384 -23.87 2.87 8.26
C ALA A 384 -23.04 1.59 8.10
N TYR A 385 -21.70 1.66 8.10
CA TYR A 385 -20.85 0.52 7.78
C TYR A 385 -20.32 -0.22 9.02
N LEU A 386 -20.10 0.49 10.11
CA LEU A 386 -19.52 -0.07 11.34
C LEU A 386 -20.42 0.09 12.59
N GLY A 387 -21.51 0.85 12.49
CA GLY A 387 -22.39 1.10 13.63
C GLY A 387 -21.80 2.06 14.67
N LEU A 388 -20.73 2.80 14.33
CA LEU A 388 -19.99 3.68 15.22
C LEU A 388 -20.29 5.17 14.95
N SER A 389 -20.46 5.98 16.00
CA SER A 389 -20.65 7.42 15.86
C SER A 389 -19.36 8.17 16.13
N THR A 390 -18.96 9.01 15.17
CA THR A 390 -17.83 9.94 15.31
C THR A 390 -18.28 11.39 15.54
N GLU A 391 -19.53 11.60 15.93
CA GLU A 391 -20.06 12.93 16.22
C GLU A 391 -19.24 13.63 17.33
N GLY A 392 -18.67 14.78 17.02
CA GLY A 392 -17.78 15.51 17.93
C GLY A 392 -16.41 14.87 18.19
N ASN A 393 -16.12 13.72 17.57
CA ASN A 393 -14.86 12.99 17.73
C ASN A 393 -14.07 13.00 16.41
N PHE A 394 -13.60 14.17 16.00
CA PHE A 394 -12.92 14.36 14.72
C PHE A 394 -11.55 13.69 14.69
N LYS A 395 -10.83 13.63 15.82
CA LYS A 395 -9.49 13.01 15.92
C LYS A 395 -9.48 11.54 15.61
N ASN A 396 -10.55 10.82 15.95
CA ASN A 396 -10.74 9.41 15.64
C ASN A 396 -11.70 9.22 14.45
N GLY A 397 -12.19 10.31 13.89
CA GLY A 397 -13.00 10.38 12.68
C GLY A 397 -12.18 10.90 11.50
N CYS A 398 -12.68 11.95 10.87
CA CYS A 398 -12.14 12.49 9.61
C CYS A 398 -10.72 13.08 9.68
N MET A 399 -10.16 13.27 10.88
CA MET A 399 -8.77 13.77 11.05
C MET A 399 -7.75 12.66 11.30
N GLN A 400 -8.10 11.39 11.18
CA GLN A 400 -7.20 10.33 11.62
C GLN A 400 -6.07 10.00 10.63
N ASP A 401 -6.23 10.31 9.35
CA ASP A 401 -5.28 9.93 8.31
C ASP A 401 -4.40 11.09 7.85
N ILE A 402 -3.11 10.82 7.67
CA ILE A 402 -2.15 11.78 7.15
C ILE A 402 -2.35 12.06 5.65
N HIS A 403 -2.85 11.09 4.88
CA HIS A 403 -3.00 11.14 3.42
C HIS A 403 -3.72 12.39 2.90
N TRP A 404 -4.72 12.84 3.64
CA TRP A 404 -5.48 14.02 3.24
C TRP A 404 -4.75 15.33 3.54
N THR A 405 -3.74 15.31 4.40
CA THR A 405 -2.98 16.51 4.75
C THR A 405 -2.06 16.98 3.65
N ASP A 406 -1.60 16.07 2.80
CA ASP A 406 -0.69 16.33 1.68
C ASP A 406 -1.36 16.22 0.29
N GLY A 407 -2.66 15.91 0.26
CA GLY A 407 -3.43 15.81 -0.98
C GLY A 407 -3.33 14.47 -1.70
N SER A 408 -2.94 13.38 -1.01
CA SER A 408 -2.89 12.02 -1.56
C SER A 408 -4.29 11.42 -1.81
N PHE A 409 -5.15 12.17 -2.50
CA PHE A 409 -6.48 11.71 -2.91
C PHE A 409 -6.38 10.67 -4.02
N GLY A 410 -7.19 9.62 -3.93
CA GLY A 410 -7.19 8.48 -4.86
C GLY A 410 -6.32 7.30 -4.40
N TYR A 411 -5.59 7.43 -3.29
CA TYR A 411 -4.73 6.37 -2.76
C TYR A 411 -5.50 5.25 -2.02
N PHE A 412 -6.49 5.60 -1.20
CA PHE A 412 -7.18 4.65 -0.31
C PHE A 412 -7.77 3.41 -0.98
N PRO A 413 -8.32 3.45 -2.19
CA PRO A 413 -8.81 2.25 -2.85
C PRO A 413 -7.79 1.13 -2.97
N SER A 414 -6.51 1.46 -3.15
CA SER A 414 -5.40 0.50 -3.31
C SER A 414 -5.33 -0.51 -2.16
N TYR A 415 -5.62 -0.10 -0.93
CA TYR A 415 -5.62 -0.99 0.23
C TYR A 415 -6.64 -2.13 0.12
N THR A 416 -7.90 -1.81 -0.18
CA THR A 416 -8.94 -2.85 -0.32
C THR A 416 -8.81 -3.62 -1.62
N LEU A 417 -8.39 -2.97 -2.71
CA LEU A 417 -8.05 -3.66 -3.95
C LEU A 417 -6.93 -4.68 -3.73
N GLY A 418 -5.90 -4.32 -2.95
CA GLY A 418 -4.82 -5.21 -2.55
C GLY A 418 -5.34 -6.47 -1.85
N ALA A 419 -6.25 -6.31 -0.88
CA ALA A 419 -6.86 -7.45 -0.19
C ALA A 419 -7.68 -8.36 -1.14
N MET A 420 -8.42 -7.75 -2.07
CA MET A 420 -9.19 -8.49 -3.08
C MET A 420 -8.29 -9.25 -4.06
N TYR A 421 -7.23 -8.61 -4.57
CA TYR A 421 -6.22 -9.26 -5.43
C TYR A 421 -5.54 -10.42 -4.70
N ALA A 422 -5.11 -10.23 -3.45
CA ALA A 422 -4.48 -11.26 -2.64
C ALA A 422 -5.37 -12.50 -2.49
N ALA A 423 -6.66 -12.30 -2.19
CA ALA A 423 -7.64 -13.38 -2.08
C ALA A 423 -7.86 -14.10 -3.41
N GLN A 424 -7.94 -13.36 -4.52
CA GLN A 424 -8.12 -13.93 -5.86
C GLN A 424 -6.88 -14.72 -6.32
N PHE A 425 -5.66 -14.20 -6.07
CA PHE A 425 -4.42 -14.92 -6.35
C PHE A 425 -4.32 -16.21 -5.52
N MET A 426 -4.66 -16.16 -4.24
CA MET A 426 -4.72 -17.34 -3.39
C MET A 426 -5.74 -18.37 -3.91
N ALA A 427 -6.92 -17.93 -4.31
CA ALA A 427 -7.94 -18.82 -4.89
C ALA A 427 -7.48 -19.47 -6.20
N ALA A 428 -6.75 -18.73 -7.05
CA ALA A 428 -6.18 -19.28 -8.27
C ALA A 428 -5.04 -20.27 -7.98
N MET A 429 -4.16 -19.95 -7.05
CA MET A 429 -3.04 -20.80 -6.63
C MET A 429 -3.53 -22.15 -6.08
N LYS A 430 -4.57 -22.13 -5.24
CA LYS A 430 -5.18 -23.36 -4.66
C LYS A 430 -5.75 -24.33 -5.68
N LYS A 431 -5.95 -23.92 -6.95
CA LYS A 431 -6.37 -24.84 -8.04
C LYS A 431 -5.24 -25.77 -8.47
N THR A 432 -3.97 -25.41 -8.20
CA THR A 432 -2.78 -26.14 -8.70
C THR A 432 -1.82 -26.55 -7.60
N ILE A 433 -1.92 -25.98 -6.42
CA ILE A 433 -1.01 -26.20 -5.28
C ILE A 433 -1.83 -26.53 -4.03
N ASP A 434 -1.42 -27.54 -3.28
CA ASP A 434 -1.89 -27.78 -1.90
C ASP A 434 -1.20 -26.79 -0.97
N VAL A 435 -1.77 -25.57 -0.92
CA VAL A 435 -1.20 -24.44 -0.17
C VAL A 435 -1.03 -24.76 1.32
N ASP A 436 -2.03 -25.39 1.94
CA ASP A 436 -1.99 -25.69 3.38
C ASP A 436 -0.91 -26.73 3.69
N GLY A 437 -0.76 -27.77 2.85
CA GLY A 437 0.31 -28.76 2.95
C GLY A 437 1.71 -28.14 2.73
N VAL A 438 1.83 -27.22 1.77
CA VAL A 438 3.08 -26.48 1.53
C VAL A 438 3.45 -25.64 2.73
N ILE A 439 2.52 -24.86 3.29
CA ILE A 439 2.77 -24.03 4.48
C ILE A 439 3.14 -24.94 5.67
N GLN A 440 2.43 -26.03 5.88
CA GLN A 440 2.69 -26.98 6.97
C GLN A 440 4.08 -27.60 6.88
N SER A 441 4.60 -27.85 5.66
CA SER A 441 5.94 -28.39 5.46
C SER A 441 7.06 -27.46 5.91
N GLY A 442 6.80 -26.13 5.91
CA GLY A 442 7.78 -25.07 6.16
C GLY A 442 8.62 -24.72 4.93
N ASP A 443 8.46 -25.41 3.80
CA ASP A 443 9.05 -25.02 2.51
C ASP A 443 8.01 -24.31 1.65
N LEU A 444 8.06 -22.99 1.65
CA LEU A 444 7.14 -22.11 0.93
C LEU A 444 7.53 -21.89 -0.55
N SER A 445 8.60 -22.51 -1.02
CA SER A 445 9.10 -22.34 -2.40
C SER A 445 8.03 -22.54 -3.48
N PRO A 446 7.10 -23.52 -3.41
CA PRO A 446 6.06 -23.66 -4.43
C PRO A 446 5.13 -22.46 -4.51
N ILE A 447 4.80 -21.83 -3.38
CA ILE A 447 3.98 -20.61 -3.31
C ILE A 447 4.71 -19.45 -3.98
N PHE A 448 5.98 -19.23 -3.62
CA PHE A 448 6.77 -18.12 -4.16
C PHE A 448 7.14 -18.31 -5.63
N THR A 449 7.31 -19.54 -6.09
CA THR A 449 7.44 -19.85 -7.51
C THR A 449 6.19 -19.44 -8.28
N TRP A 450 5.01 -19.80 -7.77
CA TRP A 450 3.76 -19.40 -8.41
C TRP A 450 3.60 -17.86 -8.49
N LEU A 451 3.91 -17.14 -7.40
CA LEU A 451 3.88 -15.67 -7.38
C LEU A 451 4.90 -15.08 -8.35
N SER A 452 6.11 -15.62 -8.39
CA SER A 452 7.16 -15.19 -9.32
C SER A 452 6.74 -15.37 -10.78
N ASP A 453 6.23 -16.55 -11.14
CA ASP A 453 5.88 -16.89 -12.52
C ASP A 453 4.65 -16.09 -13.02
N ASN A 454 3.71 -15.79 -12.15
CA ASN A 454 2.44 -15.17 -12.54
C ASN A 454 2.37 -13.66 -12.27
N ILE A 455 3.10 -13.14 -11.27
CA ILE A 455 3.02 -11.75 -10.85
C ILE A 455 4.38 -11.06 -10.92
N TRP A 456 5.38 -11.50 -10.11
CA TRP A 456 6.59 -10.73 -9.87
C TRP A 456 7.43 -10.51 -11.13
N SER A 457 7.67 -11.59 -11.91
CA SER A 457 8.47 -11.51 -13.14
C SER A 457 7.85 -10.68 -14.27
N LYS A 458 6.60 -10.20 -14.07
CA LYS A 458 5.92 -9.38 -15.08
C LYS A 458 6.21 -7.90 -14.93
N GLY A 459 6.64 -7.45 -13.75
CA GLY A 459 6.80 -6.00 -13.48
C GLY A 459 5.55 -5.23 -13.93
N SER A 460 5.78 -4.17 -14.67
CA SER A 460 4.72 -3.35 -15.29
C SER A 460 4.55 -3.56 -16.81
N LEU A 461 4.99 -4.72 -17.33
CA LEU A 461 4.81 -5.05 -18.76
C LEU A 461 3.35 -5.20 -19.17
N LEU A 462 2.52 -5.71 -18.27
CA LEU A 462 1.08 -5.89 -18.47
C LEU A 462 0.30 -4.76 -17.77
N THR A 463 -0.88 -4.44 -18.26
CA THR A 463 -1.84 -3.65 -17.46
C THR A 463 -2.30 -4.46 -16.26
N THR A 464 -2.89 -3.80 -15.25
CA THR A 464 -3.38 -4.50 -14.04
C THR A 464 -4.40 -5.58 -14.41
N ASP A 465 -5.36 -5.28 -15.27
CA ASP A 465 -6.37 -6.23 -15.72
C ASP A 465 -5.77 -7.41 -16.50
N GLU A 466 -4.81 -7.15 -17.38
CA GLU A 466 -4.09 -8.21 -18.11
C GLU A 466 -3.32 -9.12 -17.17
N LEU A 467 -2.61 -8.54 -16.17
CA LEU A 467 -1.86 -9.29 -15.17
C LEU A 467 -2.79 -10.20 -14.36
N VAL A 468 -3.86 -9.66 -13.81
CA VAL A 468 -4.81 -10.41 -12.98
C VAL A 468 -5.52 -11.49 -13.80
N LYS A 469 -5.95 -11.16 -15.02
CA LYS A 469 -6.60 -12.12 -15.92
C LYS A 469 -5.65 -13.24 -16.35
N GLN A 470 -4.38 -12.92 -16.63
CA GLN A 470 -3.39 -13.94 -16.97
C GLN A 470 -3.10 -14.87 -15.80
N ALA A 471 -3.00 -14.33 -14.58
CA ALA A 471 -2.69 -15.09 -13.37
C ALA A 471 -3.86 -15.94 -12.88
N THR A 472 -5.11 -15.48 -13.05
CA THR A 472 -6.29 -16.09 -12.39
C THR A 472 -7.37 -16.62 -13.34
N GLY A 473 -7.35 -16.19 -14.60
CA GLY A 473 -8.34 -16.51 -15.64
C GLY A 473 -9.45 -15.47 -15.79
N GLU A 474 -9.57 -14.50 -14.90
CA GLU A 474 -10.57 -13.43 -14.93
C GLU A 474 -9.98 -12.11 -14.38
N THR A 475 -10.62 -10.99 -14.67
CA THR A 475 -10.32 -9.68 -14.05
C THR A 475 -10.73 -9.70 -12.58
N LEU A 476 -10.48 -8.61 -11.84
CA LEU A 476 -10.79 -8.55 -10.41
C LEU A 476 -12.26 -8.91 -10.12
N ASN A 477 -12.44 -9.86 -9.20
CA ASN A 477 -13.75 -10.38 -8.79
C ASN A 477 -13.84 -10.45 -7.25
N ALA A 478 -14.64 -9.57 -6.66
CA ALA A 478 -14.81 -9.46 -5.20
C ALA A 478 -15.36 -10.72 -4.53
N GLN A 479 -15.94 -11.67 -5.30
CA GLN A 479 -16.45 -12.92 -4.74
C GLN A 479 -15.35 -13.80 -4.12
N HIS A 480 -14.12 -13.75 -4.65
CA HIS A 480 -12.98 -14.46 -4.06
C HIS A 480 -12.66 -13.91 -2.66
N PHE A 481 -12.72 -12.60 -2.49
CA PHE A 481 -12.51 -11.95 -1.20
C PHE A 481 -13.64 -12.30 -0.22
N GLN A 482 -14.91 -12.25 -0.65
CA GLN A 482 -16.05 -12.67 0.18
C GLN A 482 -15.94 -14.13 0.62
N ALA A 483 -15.59 -15.03 -0.30
CA ALA A 483 -15.43 -16.45 0.00
C ALA A 483 -14.30 -16.69 1.00
N HIS A 484 -13.18 -15.99 0.83
CA HIS A 484 -12.05 -16.03 1.76
C HIS A 484 -12.47 -15.58 3.16
N LEU A 485 -13.10 -14.42 3.30
CA LEU A 485 -13.56 -13.90 4.60
C LEU A 485 -14.56 -14.84 5.28
N LYS A 486 -15.55 -15.34 4.53
CA LYS A 486 -16.50 -16.33 5.08
C LYS A 486 -15.80 -17.59 5.58
N SER A 487 -14.87 -18.13 4.79
CA SER A 487 -14.14 -19.35 5.17
C SER A 487 -13.27 -19.17 6.43
N ARG A 488 -12.76 -17.94 6.67
CA ARG A 488 -11.90 -17.65 7.82
C ARG A 488 -12.71 -17.35 9.07
N TYR A 489 -13.78 -16.61 8.95
CA TYR A 489 -14.49 -16.03 10.10
C TYR A 489 -15.80 -16.74 10.46
N LEU A 490 -16.38 -17.51 9.54
CA LEU A 490 -17.60 -18.32 9.73
C LEU A 490 -17.35 -19.82 9.59
#